data_7cb1fd75f4b4f6878efe44df81c4318f
#
_entry.id   7cb1fd75f4b4f6878efe44df81c4318f
#
_cell.length_a   1.000
_cell.length_b   1.000
_cell.length_c   1.000
_cell.angle_alpha   90.00
_cell.angle_beta   90.00
_cell.angle_gamma   90.00
#
_symmetry.space_group_name_H-M   'P 1'
#
loop_
_entity.id
_entity.type
_entity.pdbx_description
1 polymer ?
#
loop_
_entity_poly.entity_id
_entity_poly.type
_entity_poly.pdbx_seq_one_letter_code
_entity_poly.pdbx_strand_id
1 'polypeptide(L)'
;GKQLTCMYVDTGLMRQGETKQIKQLFSKLPKLDFRIVNAEREFLAALKGITEPEKKRKTIGELFIRIFEREARKLPVTSYQLPLPVKFLVQGTLYTDAVESSLSVGGKAAVIKSHHNVGGLPTNMKFTLIEPLHELYKDEVRKLGRALGVPEEIISRQPFPGPGLAVRVIGEVTKEKLDTLRAAEAIFQEELIAGGEAKKIQQYFTVLPDIRSVGVQGDTRTYGHPIILRAVTTPDLMTADWARIPYELLAKISARITNEVAGVNRVAYDVTSKPPGTVEWE
;
A
#
# COMPACT_ATOMS: atom_id res chain seq x y z
N GLY A 1 -0.25 26.71 -0.45
CA GLY A 1 -0.90 27.95 -0.87
C GLY A 1 -2.22 27.68 -1.58
N LYS A 2 -2.89 28.73 -2.03
CA LYS A 2 -4.24 28.64 -2.65
C LYS A 2 -4.30 27.89 -3.98
N GLN A 3 -3.17 27.52 -4.56
CA GLN A 3 -3.08 26.85 -5.86
C GLN A 3 -3.01 25.32 -5.76
N LEU A 4 -2.86 24.76 -4.56
CA LEU A 4 -2.72 23.32 -4.34
C LEU A 4 -3.79 22.84 -3.38
N THR A 5 -4.57 21.85 -3.82
CA THR A 5 -5.46 21.06 -2.97
C THR A 5 -4.85 19.69 -2.80
N CYS A 6 -4.64 19.26 -1.56
CA CYS A 6 -4.25 17.90 -1.24
C CYS A 6 -5.48 17.05 -0.98
N MET A 7 -5.58 15.92 -1.67
CA MET A 7 -6.71 15.02 -1.54
C MET A 7 -6.23 13.64 -1.10
N TYR A 8 -6.76 13.15 -0.01
CA TYR A 8 -6.59 11.78 0.43
C TYR A 8 -7.85 10.99 0.13
N VAL A 9 -7.71 9.93 -0.64
CA VAL A 9 -8.82 9.01 -0.93
C VAL A 9 -8.69 7.80 0.00
N ASP A 10 -9.63 7.68 0.93
CA ASP A 10 -9.75 6.48 1.75
C ASP A 10 -10.44 5.39 0.94
N THR A 11 -9.63 4.50 0.43
CA THR A 11 -10.06 3.39 -0.43
C THR A 11 -10.63 2.21 0.35
N GLY A 12 -10.53 2.23 1.69
CA GLY A 12 -10.78 1.04 2.50
C GLY A 12 -9.74 -0.08 2.33
N LEU A 13 -8.64 0.17 1.60
CA LEU A 13 -7.56 -0.79 1.38
C LEU A 13 -6.30 -0.45 2.18
N MET A 14 -6.41 0.49 3.11
CA MET A 14 -5.31 0.99 3.91
C MET A 14 -5.08 0.13 5.17
N ARG A 15 -3.88 0.26 5.77
CA ARG A 15 -3.56 -0.37 7.06
C ARG A 15 -4.44 0.16 8.18
N GLN A 16 -4.45 -0.57 9.28
CA GLN A 16 -5.19 -0.14 10.48
C GLN A 16 -4.69 1.23 10.97
N GLY A 17 -5.64 2.14 11.21
CA GLY A 17 -5.35 3.47 11.75
C GLY A 17 -4.70 4.48 10.80
N GLU A 18 -4.33 4.08 9.58
CA GLU A 18 -3.58 4.91 8.64
C GLU A 18 -4.32 6.18 8.23
N THR A 19 -5.60 6.09 7.90
CA THR A 19 -6.45 7.26 7.59
C THR A 19 -6.48 8.25 8.77
N LYS A 20 -6.53 7.75 10.01
CA LYS A 20 -6.50 8.60 11.22
C LYS A 20 -5.16 9.32 11.36
N GLN A 21 -4.05 8.61 11.14
CA GLN A 21 -2.71 9.19 11.20
C GLN A 21 -2.52 10.29 10.15
N ILE A 22 -2.93 10.04 8.90
CA ILE A 22 -2.87 11.04 7.81
C ILE A 22 -3.70 12.28 8.16
N LYS A 23 -4.92 12.08 8.66
CA LYS A 23 -5.78 13.19 9.11
C LYS A 23 -5.12 14.03 10.18
N GLN A 24 -4.52 13.40 11.19
CA GLN A 24 -3.82 14.09 12.27
C GLN A 24 -2.58 14.85 11.78
N LEU A 25 -1.84 14.28 10.83
CA LEU A 25 -0.67 14.92 10.24
C LEU A 25 -1.06 16.19 9.49
N PHE A 26 -2.00 16.08 8.56
CA PHE A 26 -2.40 17.21 7.72
C PHE A 26 -3.17 18.29 8.49
N SER A 27 -3.82 17.95 9.60
CA SER A 27 -4.45 18.95 10.48
C SER A 27 -3.45 19.92 11.12
N LYS A 28 -2.17 19.54 11.21
CA LYS A 28 -1.09 20.40 11.70
C LYS A 28 -0.55 21.37 10.63
N LEU A 29 -1.07 21.30 9.40
CA LEU A 29 -0.64 22.13 8.27
C LEU A 29 -1.75 23.12 7.86
N PRO A 30 -2.05 24.16 8.65
CA PRO A 30 -3.26 24.98 8.52
C PRO A 30 -3.36 25.81 7.22
N LYS A 31 -2.25 25.94 6.47
CA LYS A 31 -2.23 26.67 5.18
C LYS A 31 -2.50 25.78 3.97
N LEU A 32 -2.78 24.50 4.18
CA LEU A 32 -2.99 23.50 3.13
C LEU A 32 -4.48 23.21 2.99
N ASP A 33 -5.03 23.30 1.78
CA ASP A 33 -6.37 22.77 1.49
C ASP A 33 -6.28 21.25 1.42
N PHE A 34 -6.64 20.60 2.54
CA PHE A 34 -6.59 19.14 2.66
C PHE A 34 -8.00 18.57 2.74
N ARG A 35 -8.29 17.61 1.86
CA ARG A 35 -9.61 16.96 1.75
C ARG A 35 -9.48 15.46 1.89
N ILE A 36 -10.48 14.86 2.52
CA ILE A 36 -10.59 13.40 2.65
C ILE A 36 -11.86 12.96 1.91
N VAL A 37 -11.69 11.99 1.02
CA VAL A 37 -12.77 11.35 0.27
C VAL A 37 -12.90 9.92 0.75
N ASN A 38 -14.02 9.56 1.36
CA ASN A 38 -14.29 8.17 1.69
C ASN A 38 -14.87 7.47 0.45
N ALA A 39 -14.14 6.50 -0.06
CA ALA A 39 -14.47 5.73 -1.24
C ALA A 39 -14.46 4.20 -1.00
N GLU A 40 -14.36 3.75 0.25
CA GLU A 40 -14.30 2.32 0.61
C GLU A 40 -15.35 1.49 -0.12
N ARG A 41 -16.62 1.93 -0.09
CA ARG A 41 -17.72 1.21 -0.73
C ARG A 41 -17.55 1.09 -2.24
N GLU A 42 -17.03 2.15 -2.89
CA GLU A 42 -16.82 2.18 -4.33
C GLU A 42 -15.70 1.20 -4.73
N PHE A 43 -14.58 1.19 -3.97
CA PHE A 43 -13.48 0.26 -4.23
C PHE A 43 -13.86 -1.19 -3.98
N LEU A 44 -14.54 -1.49 -2.88
CA LEU A 44 -15.01 -2.85 -2.59
C LEU A 44 -16.00 -3.35 -3.64
N ALA A 45 -16.92 -2.50 -4.10
CA ALA A 45 -17.86 -2.85 -5.16
C ALA A 45 -17.15 -3.11 -6.49
N ALA A 46 -16.16 -2.29 -6.84
CA ALA A 46 -15.39 -2.45 -8.07
C ALA A 46 -14.49 -3.70 -8.07
N LEU A 47 -14.03 -4.13 -6.89
CA LEU A 47 -13.15 -5.31 -6.73
C LEU A 47 -13.93 -6.61 -6.59
N LYS A 48 -15.25 -6.57 -6.45
CA LYS A 48 -16.08 -7.77 -6.28
C LYS A 48 -15.88 -8.75 -7.44
N GLY A 49 -15.56 -10.02 -7.10
CA GLY A 49 -15.31 -11.10 -8.04
C GLY A 49 -13.97 -11.01 -8.79
N ILE A 50 -13.12 -10.02 -8.49
CA ILE A 50 -11.80 -9.89 -9.12
C ILE A 50 -10.76 -10.60 -8.26
N THR A 51 -10.15 -11.64 -8.83
CA THR A 51 -9.10 -12.45 -8.19
C THR A 51 -7.73 -12.28 -8.82
N GLU A 52 -7.68 -11.82 -10.07
CA GLU A 52 -6.44 -11.70 -10.85
C GLU A 52 -5.71 -10.39 -10.46
N PRO A 53 -4.40 -10.47 -10.08
CA PRO A 53 -3.64 -9.35 -9.52
C PRO A 53 -3.59 -8.11 -10.41
N GLU A 54 -3.30 -8.29 -11.70
CA GLU A 54 -3.21 -7.18 -12.64
C GLU A 54 -4.57 -6.48 -12.85
N LYS A 55 -5.64 -7.25 -12.84
CA LYS A 55 -7.00 -6.70 -12.93
C LYS A 55 -7.35 -5.90 -11.68
N LYS A 56 -6.95 -6.38 -10.48
CA LYS A 56 -7.10 -5.60 -9.23
C LYS A 56 -6.38 -4.25 -9.35
N ARG A 57 -5.10 -4.25 -9.76
CA ARG A 57 -4.29 -3.04 -9.92
C ARG A 57 -4.91 -2.03 -10.89
N LYS A 58 -5.29 -2.49 -12.08
CA LYS A 58 -5.93 -1.65 -13.11
C LYS A 58 -7.24 -1.07 -12.62
N THR A 59 -8.10 -1.88 -12.01
CA THR A 59 -9.39 -1.43 -11.46
C THR A 59 -9.20 -0.36 -10.39
N ILE A 60 -8.25 -0.58 -9.47
CA ILE A 60 -7.93 0.38 -8.40
C ILE A 60 -7.37 1.68 -8.99
N GLY A 61 -6.41 1.60 -9.89
CA GLY A 61 -5.79 2.76 -10.53
C GLY A 61 -6.80 3.59 -11.32
N GLU A 62 -7.64 2.96 -12.11
CA GLU A 62 -8.69 3.64 -12.88
C GLU A 62 -9.70 4.35 -11.95
N LEU A 63 -10.22 3.62 -10.96
CA LEU A 63 -11.21 4.19 -10.03
C LEU A 63 -10.62 5.37 -9.26
N PHE A 64 -9.35 5.28 -8.87
CA PHE A 64 -8.65 6.35 -8.17
C PHE A 64 -8.66 7.66 -8.98
N ILE A 65 -8.32 7.57 -10.27
CA ILE A 65 -8.34 8.74 -11.18
C ILE A 65 -9.75 9.27 -11.38
N ARG A 66 -10.76 8.40 -11.56
CA ARG A 66 -12.16 8.85 -11.69
C ARG A 66 -12.66 9.58 -10.46
N ILE A 67 -12.24 9.14 -9.27
CA ILE A 67 -12.55 9.85 -8.02
C ILE A 67 -11.87 11.22 -8.00
N PHE A 68 -10.59 11.32 -8.36
CA PHE A 68 -9.90 12.61 -8.46
C PHE A 68 -10.61 13.55 -9.46
N GLU A 69 -10.97 13.06 -10.64
CA GLU A 69 -11.71 13.85 -11.64
C GLU A 69 -13.07 14.33 -11.12
N ARG A 70 -13.79 13.47 -10.40
CA ARG A 70 -15.08 13.80 -9.78
C ARG A 70 -14.95 14.86 -8.71
N GLU A 71 -14.01 14.69 -7.80
CA GLU A 71 -13.81 15.61 -6.69
C GLU A 71 -13.20 16.94 -7.13
N ALA A 72 -12.34 16.94 -8.13
CA ALA A 72 -11.78 18.15 -8.72
C ALA A 72 -12.88 19.10 -9.25
N ARG A 73 -13.98 18.57 -9.79
CA ARG A 73 -15.13 19.37 -10.26
C ARG A 73 -15.90 20.06 -9.13
N LYS A 74 -15.78 19.56 -7.91
CA LYS A 74 -16.44 20.11 -6.71
C LYS A 74 -15.61 21.18 -6.03
N LEU A 75 -14.37 21.39 -6.47
CA LEU A 75 -13.50 22.42 -5.91
C LEU A 75 -14.06 23.79 -6.23
N PRO A 76 -14.15 24.70 -5.25
CA PRO A 76 -14.59 26.06 -5.51
C PRO A 76 -13.62 26.73 -6.48
N VAL A 77 -14.18 27.38 -7.48
CA VAL A 77 -13.43 28.28 -8.34
C VAL A 77 -12.92 29.41 -7.46
N THR A 78 -11.64 29.45 -7.19
CA THR A 78 -11.05 30.51 -6.36
C THR A 78 -11.25 31.87 -7.03
N SER A 79 -11.56 32.87 -6.25
CA SER A 79 -12.01 34.23 -6.58
C SER A 79 -11.03 35.11 -7.37
N TYR A 80 -10.10 34.54 -8.10
CA TYR A 80 -9.31 35.26 -9.09
C TYR A 80 -9.86 34.96 -10.48
N GLN A 81 -10.90 35.66 -10.87
CA GLN A 81 -11.45 35.94 -12.21
C GLN A 81 -11.21 34.96 -13.39
N LEU A 82 -10.69 33.75 -13.16
CA LEU A 82 -10.57 32.70 -14.13
C LEU A 82 -11.22 31.43 -13.60
N PRO A 83 -12.37 31.01 -14.14
CA PRO A 83 -12.96 29.72 -13.84
C PRO A 83 -12.14 28.62 -14.54
N LEU A 84 -10.91 28.41 -14.11
CA LEU A 84 -10.09 27.34 -14.67
C LEU A 84 -10.39 26.07 -13.86
N PRO A 85 -10.88 25.02 -14.52
CA PRO A 85 -10.95 23.70 -13.89
C PRO A 85 -9.56 23.27 -13.46
N VAL A 86 -9.48 22.43 -12.42
CA VAL A 86 -8.22 21.79 -12.02
C VAL A 86 -7.64 21.07 -13.23
N LYS A 87 -6.45 21.49 -13.68
CA LYS A 87 -5.80 20.97 -14.89
C LYS A 87 -4.69 19.97 -14.59
N PHE A 88 -4.08 20.10 -13.42
CA PHE A 88 -2.86 19.39 -13.07
C PHE A 88 -3.09 18.41 -11.94
N LEU A 89 -2.47 17.22 -12.07
CA LEU A 89 -2.32 16.25 -11.01
C LEU A 89 -0.85 16.15 -10.65
N VAL A 90 -0.51 16.42 -9.40
CA VAL A 90 0.86 16.24 -8.89
C VAL A 90 1.04 14.80 -8.47
N GLN A 91 2.05 14.13 -9.00
CA GLN A 91 2.40 12.75 -8.72
C GLN A 91 3.83 12.62 -8.23
N GLY A 92 4.05 11.77 -7.24
CA GLY A 92 5.37 11.54 -6.64
C GLY A 92 6.17 10.44 -7.33
N THR A 93 6.14 10.38 -8.66
CA THR A 93 6.94 9.44 -9.47
C THR A 93 8.43 9.68 -9.23
N LEU A 94 9.20 8.62 -9.03
CA LEU A 94 10.65 8.66 -8.83
C LEU A 94 11.38 8.26 -10.12
N TYR A 95 12.69 8.54 -10.17
CA TYR A 95 13.54 8.16 -11.30
C TYR A 95 13.50 6.65 -11.58
N THR A 96 13.55 5.82 -10.54
CA THR A 96 13.44 4.36 -10.68
C THR A 96 12.12 3.91 -11.29
N ASP A 97 11.01 4.58 -10.96
CA ASP A 97 9.70 4.28 -11.51
C ASP A 97 9.64 4.58 -13.01
N ALA A 98 10.27 5.68 -13.43
CA ALA A 98 10.35 6.10 -14.83
C ALA A 98 11.22 5.15 -15.67
N VAL A 99 12.38 4.74 -15.15
CA VAL A 99 13.30 3.80 -15.84
C VAL A 99 12.68 2.42 -15.97
N GLU A 100 12.06 1.90 -14.91
CA GLU A 100 11.40 0.59 -14.93
C GLU A 100 10.26 0.53 -15.95
N SER A 101 9.55 1.64 -16.16
CA SER A 101 8.49 1.73 -17.18
C SER A 101 9.02 1.89 -18.61
N SER A 102 10.18 2.53 -18.82
CA SER A 102 10.78 2.72 -20.14
C SER A 102 11.43 1.44 -20.69
N LEU A 103 11.98 0.59 -19.83
CA LEU A 103 12.56 -0.70 -20.21
C LEU A 103 11.52 -1.70 -20.74
N SER A 104 10.23 -1.48 -20.50
CA SER A 104 9.14 -2.31 -21.01
C SER A 104 8.75 -2.01 -22.48
N VAL A 105 9.30 -0.96 -23.10
CA VAL A 105 8.92 -0.53 -24.47
C VAL A 105 9.79 -1.15 -25.56
N GLY A 106 10.92 -1.78 -25.25
CA GLY A 106 11.95 -2.16 -26.24
C GLY A 106 12.26 -3.65 -26.46
N GLY A 107 11.58 -4.61 -25.86
CA GLY A 107 11.94 -6.02 -26.05
C GLY A 107 10.92 -7.01 -25.49
N LYS A 108 10.95 -8.27 -26.00
CA LYS A 108 10.12 -9.42 -25.58
C LYS A 108 10.30 -9.86 -24.11
N ALA A 109 10.81 -9.00 -23.23
CA ALA A 109 10.80 -9.22 -21.80
C ALA A 109 9.38 -8.94 -21.31
N ALA A 110 8.73 -9.94 -20.75
CA ALA A 110 7.41 -9.81 -20.13
C ALA A 110 7.37 -8.57 -19.26
N VAL A 111 6.29 -7.80 -19.35
CA VAL A 111 5.99 -6.63 -18.53
C VAL A 111 6.07 -7.06 -17.06
N ILE A 112 7.23 -6.89 -16.42
CA ILE A 112 7.49 -7.44 -15.09
C ILE A 112 6.90 -6.56 -13.99
N LYS A 113 6.55 -5.28 -14.28
CA LYS A 113 6.02 -4.40 -13.23
C LYS A 113 5.03 -3.35 -13.76
N SER A 114 3.78 -3.58 -13.50
CA SER A 114 2.71 -2.57 -13.50
C SER A 114 2.55 -1.90 -12.12
N HIS A 115 3.54 -2.05 -11.22
CA HIS A 115 3.44 -1.65 -9.82
C HIS A 115 3.57 -0.15 -9.58
N HIS A 116 4.16 0.54 -10.53
CA HIS A 116 4.32 1.99 -10.47
C HIS A 116 3.24 2.66 -11.33
N ASN A 117 2.64 3.73 -10.83
CA ASN A 117 1.51 4.46 -11.42
C ASN A 117 1.73 4.91 -12.89
N VAL A 118 2.92 4.74 -13.45
CA VAL A 118 3.25 5.13 -14.83
C VAL A 118 2.55 4.25 -15.88
N GLY A 119 2.26 2.97 -15.55
CA GLY A 119 1.55 2.05 -16.46
C GLY A 119 0.06 1.83 -16.13
N GLY A 120 -0.43 2.36 -15.00
CA GLY A 120 -1.79 2.14 -14.50
C GLY A 120 -2.76 3.30 -14.70
N LEU A 121 -2.29 4.44 -15.25
CA LEU A 121 -3.14 5.60 -15.50
C LEU A 121 -3.99 5.40 -16.76
N PRO A 122 -5.29 5.77 -16.73
CA PRO A 122 -6.15 5.69 -17.90
C PRO A 122 -5.64 6.61 -19.02
N THR A 123 -5.61 6.12 -20.24
CA THR A 123 -5.20 6.90 -21.43
C THR A 123 -6.07 8.12 -21.70
N ASN A 124 -7.31 8.14 -21.18
CA ASN A 124 -8.27 9.22 -21.33
C ASN A 124 -8.37 10.11 -20.06
N MET A 125 -7.33 10.16 -19.25
CA MET A 125 -7.24 11.02 -18.07
C MET A 125 -7.29 12.50 -18.48
N LYS A 126 -8.04 13.31 -17.73
CA LYS A 126 -8.26 14.75 -18.02
C LYS A 126 -7.22 15.67 -17.40
N PHE A 127 -6.30 15.15 -16.61
CA PHE A 127 -5.26 15.93 -15.97
C PHE A 127 -3.95 15.90 -16.76
N THR A 128 -3.21 17.00 -16.72
CA THR A 128 -1.79 17.03 -17.08
C THR A 128 -0.98 16.68 -15.82
N LEU A 129 -0.03 15.76 -15.92
CA LEU A 129 0.82 15.35 -14.80
C LEU A 129 1.89 16.41 -14.53
N ILE A 130 2.18 16.60 -13.24
CA ILE A 130 3.37 17.31 -12.73
C ILE A 130 4.09 16.33 -11.82
N GLU A 131 5.32 15.98 -12.18
CA GLU A 131 6.13 14.95 -11.50
C GLU A 131 7.44 15.56 -10.97
N PRO A 132 7.39 16.32 -9.86
CA PRO A 132 8.53 17.12 -9.39
C PRO A 132 9.69 16.29 -8.86
N LEU A 133 9.52 14.99 -8.67
CA LEU A 133 10.52 14.08 -8.09
C LEU A 133 11.08 13.07 -9.11
N HIS A 134 10.70 13.16 -10.40
CA HIS A 134 11.00 12.15 -11.42
C HIS A 134 12.50 11.96 -11.73
N GLU A 135 13.34 12.91 -11.35
CA GLU A 135 14.80 12.83 -11.50
C GLU A 135 15.52 12.38 -10.24
N LEU A 136 14.79 12.15 -9.14
CA LEU A 136 15.37 11.82 -7.85
C LEU A 136 15.25 10.34 -7.51
N TYR A 137 16.28 9.81 -6.84
CA TYR A 137 16.23 8.50 -6.20
C TYR A 137 15.53 8.59 -4.84
N LYS A 138 15.07 7.45 -4.33
CA LYS A 138 14.29 7.37 -3.08
C LYS A 138 15.05 7.90 -1.86
N ASP A 139 16.35 7.70 -1.79
CA ASP A 139 17.20 8.22 -0.72
C ASP A 139 17.38 9.74 -0.81
N GLU A 140 17.46 10.29 -2.02
CA GLU A 140 17.52 11.74 -2.27
C GLU A 140 16.20 12.42 -1.88
N VAL A 141 15.05 11.79 -2.22
CA VAL A 141 13.73 12.28 -1.79
C VAL A 141 13.61 12.28 -0.28
N ARG A 142 14.15 11.27 0.41
CA ARG A 142 14.21 11.27 1.88
C ARG A 142 15.07 12.39 2.45
N LYS A 143 16.22 12.68 1.84
CA LYS A 143 17.09 13.81 2.21
C LYS A 143 16.37 15.14 1.99
N LEU A 144 15.73 15.31 0.83
CA LEU A 144 14.92 16.48 0.51
C LEU A 144 13.77 16.67 1.52
N GLY A 145 13.07 15.58 1.87
CA GLY A 145 12.01 15.61 2.87
C GLY A 145 12.49 16.12 4.24
N ARG A 146 13.68 15.66 4.70
CA ARG A 146 14.29 16.17 5.94
C ARG A 146 14.64 17.64 5.84
N ALA A 147 15.21 18.07 4.72
CA ALA A 147 15.54 19.50 4.49
C ALA A 147 14.30 20.38 4.46
N LEU A 148 13.16 19.85 4.04
CA LEU A 148 11.85 20.53 4.04
C LEU A 148 11.10 20.44 5.39
N GLY A 149 11.68 19.80 6.41
CA GLY A 149 11.06 19.64 7.72
C GLY A 149 9.92 18.62 7.78
N VAL A 150 9.88 17.65 6.84
CA VAL A 150 8.92 16.55 6.91
C VAL A 150 9.25 15.67 8.11
N PRO A 151 8.27 15.31 8.98
CA PRO A 151 8.51 14.47 10.15
C PRO A 151 9.15 13.12 9.79
N GLU A 152 10.13 12.69 10.61
CA GLU A 152 10.88 11.45 10.36
C GLU A 152 9.98 10.20 10.28
N GLU A 153 8.88 10.19 11.01
CA GLU A 153 7.86 9.13 10.97
C GLU A 153 7.28 8.90 9.56
N ILE A 154 7.24 9.96 8.75
CA ILE A 154 6.78 9.88 7.35
C ILE A 154 7.93 9.43 6.45
N ILE A 155 9.12 10.01 6.66
CA ILE A 155 10.30 9.76 5.82
C ILE A 155 10.76 8.31 5.96
N SER A 156 10.73 7.76 7.18
CA SER A 156 11.14 6.39 7.50
C SER A 156 10.04 5.35 7.36
N ARG A 157 8.84 5.77 6.92
CA ARG A 157 7.69 4.87 6.80
C ARG A 157 8.00 3.67 5.92
N GLN A 158 7.51 2.51 6.36
CA GLN A 158 7.56 1.26 5.59
C GLN A 158 6.89 1.43 4.22
N PRO A 159 7.49 0.90 3.14
CA PRO A 159 6.85 0.85 1.84
C PRO A 159 5.44 0.25 1.93
N PHE A 160 4.53 0.81 1.13
CA PHE A 160 3.17 0.31 1.04
C PHE A 160 2.74 0.35 -0.43
N PRO A 161 2.19 -0.73 -0.98
CA PRO A 161 1.85 -0.80 -2.39
C PRO A 161 0.70 0.16 -2.74
N GLY A 162 0.71 0.72 -3.96
CA GLY A 162 -0.34 1.61 -4.43
C GLY A 162 -1.75 1.01 -4.35
N PRO A 163 -1.95 -0.27 -4.71
CA PRO A 163 -3.24 -0.95 -4.54
C PRO A 163 -3.61 -1.27 -3.08
N GLY A 164 -2.76 -0.93 -2.12
CA GLY A 164 -2.99 -1.19 -0.71
C GLY A 164 -3.03 -2.68 -0.36
N LEU A 165 -3.84 -3.03 0.62
CA LEU A 165 -4.00 -4.42 1.08
C LEU A 165 -4.67 -5.34 0.04
N ALA A 166 -5.22 -4.81 -1.05
CA ALA A 166 -5.86 -5.62 -2.08
C ALA A 166 -4.92 -6.65 -2.72
N VAL A 167 -3.62 -6.32 -2.85
CA VAL A 167 -2.60 -7.25 -3.39
C VAL A 167 -1.94 -8.11 -2.31
N ARG A 168 -2.43 -8.05 -1.09
CA ARG A 168 -2.04 -8.92 0.03
C ARG A 168 -3.16 -9.88 0.44
N VAL A 169 -4.34 -9.74 -0.16
CA VAL A 169 -5.41 -10.74 -0.15
C VAL A 169 -5.33 -11.52 -1.45
N ILE A 170 -4.78 -12.74 -1.41
CA ILE A 170 -4.68 -13.62 -2.58
C ILE A 170 -6.08 -14.18 -2.87
N GLY A 171 -6.64 -13.81 -4.02
CA GLY A 171 -8.03 -14.14 -4.37
C GLY A 171 -8.96 -12.92 -4.28
N GLU A 172 -10.26 -13.15 -4.05
CA GLU A 172 -11.25 -12.07 -3.98
C GLU A 172 -11.08 -11.20 -2.73
N VAL A 173 -11.08 -9.89 -2.92
CA VAL A 173 -10.99 -8.90 -1.84
C VAL A 173 -12.38 -8.65 -1.25
N THR A 174 -12.54 -8.94 0.04
CA THR A 174 -13.76 -8.63 0.80
C THR A 174 -13.42 -7.82 2.03
N LYS A 175 -14.42 -7.11 2.57
CA LYS A 175 -14.23 -6.33 3.80
C LYS A 175 -13.77 -7.23 4.96
N GLU A 176 -14.37 -8.39 5.11
CA GLU A 176 -14.01 -9.37 6.15
C GLU A 176 -12.53 -9.78 6.07
N LYS A 177 -12.05 -10.15 4.87
CA LYS A 177 -10.65 -10.54 4.66
C LYS A 177 -9.70 -9.36 4.92
N LEU A 178 -10.07 -8.15 4.53
CA LEU A 178 -9.28 -6.95 4.82
C LEU A 178 -9.21 -6.66 6.32
N ASP A 179 -10.29 -6.82 7.05
CA ASP A 179 -10.31 -6.58 8.48
C ASP A 179 -9.47 -7.64 9.22
N THR A 180 -9.56 -8.90 8.81
CA THR A 180 -8.70 -10.00 9.30
C THR A 180 -7.22 -9.72 9.01
N LEU A 181 -6.90 -9.32 7.77
CA LEU A 181 -5.53 -9.02 7.37
C LEU A 181 -4.95 -7.82 8.14
N ARG A 182 -5.74 -6.75 8.34
CA ARG A 182 -5.33 -5.57 9.12
C ARG A 182 -5.01 -5.93 10.57
N ALA A 183 -5.87 -6.74 11.20
CA ALA A 183 -5.66 -7.16 12.57
C ALA A 183 -4.36 -7.98 12.71
N ALA A 184 -4.13 -8.92 11.81
CA ALA A 184 -2.90 -9.72 11.80
C ALA A 184 -1.66 -8.87 11.52
N GLU A 185 -1.74 -7.92 10.57
CA GLU A 185 -0.64 -7.02 10.25
C GLU A 185 -0.29 -6.08 11.42
N ALA A 186 -1.28 -5.58 12.15
CA ALA A 186 -1.06 -4.75 13.31
C ALA A 186 -0.27 -5.49 14.41
N ILE A 187 -0.66 -6.74 14.71
CA ILE A 187 0.05 -7.58 15.67
C ILE A 187 1.49 -7.85 15.22
N PHE A 188 1.69 -8.18 13.94
CA PHE A 188 3.01 -8.43 13.38
C PHE A 188 3.92 -7.20 13.52
N GLN A 189 3.41 -6.01 13.18
CA GLN A 189 4.14 -4.76 13.31
C GLN A 189 4.47 -4.43 14.78
N GLU A 190 3.50 -4.54 15.67
CA GLU A 190 3.67 -4.30 17.11
C GLU A 190 4.79 -5.15 17.71
N GLU A 191 4.77 -6.45 17.44
CA GLU A 191 5.75 -7.39 17.98
C GLU A 191 7.14 -7.18 17.38
N LEU A 192 7.27 -6.87 16.09
CA LEU A 192 8.56 -6.53 15.49
C LEU A 192 9.15 -5.26 16.08
N ILE A 193 8.32 -4.25 16.34
CA ILE A 193 8.75 -3.00 16.96
C ILE A 193 9.18 -3.26 18.42
N ALA A 194 8.35 -3.95 19.18
CA ALA A 194 8.63 -4.27 20.59
C ALA A 194 9.88 -5.16 20.75
N GLY A 195 10.09 -6.09 19.83
CA GLY A 195 11.28 -6.95 19.78
C GLY A 195 12.54 -6.28 19.24
N GLY A 196 12.46 -5.02 18.78
CA GLY A 196 13.61 -4.29 18.22
C GLY A 196 14.05 -4.75 16.83
N GLU A 197 13.29 -5.65 16.17
CA GLU A 197 13.61 -6.20 14.85
C GLU A 197 13.16 -5.29 13.68
N ALA A 198 12.14 -4.47 13.90
CA ALA A 198 11.57 -3.62 12.85
C ALA A 198 12.59 -2.71 12.13
N LYS A 199 13.63 -2.25 12.84
CA LYS A 199 14.68 -1.38 12.27
C LYS A 199 15.69 -2.13 11.40
N LYS A 200 15.78 -3.45 11.52
CA LYS A 200 16.71 -4.31 10.75
C LYS A 200 16.09 -4.82 9.46
N ILE A 201 14.77 -4.69 9.31
CA ILE A 201 13.98 -5.26 8.23
C ILE A 201 13.49 -4.13 7.31
N GLN A 202 13.78 -4.23 6.01
CA GLN A 202 13.43 -3.20 5.04
C GLN A 202 11.94 -3.19 4.72
N GLN A 203 11.32 -4.37 4.64
CA GLN A 203 9.89 -4.48 4.42
C GLN A 203 9.33 -5.72 5.13
N TYR A 204 8.21 -5.54 5.83
CA TYR A 204 7.49 -6.63 6.48
C TYR A 204 5.99 -6.37 6.42
N PHE A 205 5.22 -7.44 6.24
CA PHE A 205 3.77 -7.40 6.10
C PHE A 205 3.18 -8.79 6.23
N THR A 206 1.85 -8.85 6.26
CA THR A 206 1.09 -10.11 6.24
C THR A 206 0.37 -10.30 4.91
N VAL A 207 0.12 -11.56 4.55
CA VAL A 207 -0.64 -11.97 3.37
C VAL A 207 -1.75 -12.92 3.82
N LEU A 208 -2.94 -12.76 3.25
CA LEU A 208 -4.08 -13.63 3.48
C LEU A 208 -4.43 -14.37 2.18
N PRO A 209 -4.03 -15.65 2.03
CA PRO A 209 -4.47 -16.45 0.91
C PRO A 209 -5.93 -16.90 1.12
N ASP A 210 -6.71 -16.90 0.05
CA ASP A 210 -8.13 -17.29 0.06
C ASP A 210 -8.31 -18.80 0.08
N ILE A 211 -7.73 -19.40 1.11
CA ILE A 211 -7.88 -20.84 1.41
C ILE A 211 -8.34 -21.02 2.85
N ARG A 212 -8.85 -22.21 3.16
CA ARG A 212 -9.23 -22.59 4.51
C ARG A 212 -8.31 -23.72 5.01
N SER A 213 -7.83 -23.57 6.22
CA SER A 213 -7.01 -24.54 6.93
C SER A 213 -7.82 -25.15 8.07
N VAL A 214 -7.56 -26.43 8.36
CA VAL A 214 -8.13 -27.10 9.51
C VAL A 214 -7.39 -26.69 10.76
N GLY A 215 -8.12 -26.40 11.82
CA GLY A 215 -7.61 -26.14 13.17
C GLY A 215 -8.44 -26.87 14.23
N VAL A 216 -7.99 -26.79 15.46
CA VAL A 216 -8.69 -27.30 16.64
C VAL A 216 -8.75 -26.16 17.65
N GLN A 217 -9.93 -25.91 18.18
CA GLN A 217 -10.13 -24.92 19.26
C GLN A 217 -11.01 -25.56 20.33
N GLY A 218 -10.43 -25.80 21.51
CA GLY A 218 -11.01 -26.72 22.48
C GLY A 218 -11.14 -28.11 21.86
N ASP A 219 -12.30 -28.73 22.02
CA ASP A 219 -12.61 -30.07 21.46
C ASP A 219 -13.25 -30.01 20.07
N THR A 220 -13.33 -28.83 19.47
CA THR A 220 -14.04 -28.61 18.20
C THR A 220 -13.08 -28.40 17.04
N ARG A 221 -13.36 -29.05 15.90
CA ARG A 221 -12.65 -28.75 14.64
C ARG A 221 -13.11 -27.40 14.08
N THR A 222 -12.14 -26.56 13.71
CA THR A 222 -12.38 -25.24 13.12
C THR A 222 -11.81 -25.17 11.70
N TYR A 223 -12.35 -24.26 10.90
CA TYR A 223 -11.87 -23.94 9.56
C TYR A 223 -11.60 -22.43 9.50
N GLY A 224 -10.33 -22.07 9.43
CA GLY A 224 -9.90 -20.67 9.43
C GLY A 224 -8.94 -20.37 8.28
N HIS A 225 -8.68 -19.09 8.06
CA HIS A 225 -7.65 -18.67 7.12
C HIS A 225 -6.26 -18.84 7.73
N PRO A 226 -5.25 -19.27 6.97
CA PRO A 226 -3.86 -19.06 7.34
C PRO A 226 -3.46 -17.61 7.08
N ILE A 227 -2.57 -17.10 7.90
CA ILE A 227 -1.84 -15.82 7.66
C ILE A 227 -0.39 -16.15 7.35
N ILE A 228 0.13 -15.56 6.28
CA ILE A 228 1.54 -15.68 5.91
C ILE A 228 2.25 -14.40 6.34
N LEU A 229 3.32 -14.54 7.09
CA LEU A 229 4.23 -13.45 7.43
C LEU A 229 5.29 -13.34 6.35
N ARG A 230 5.51 -12.15 5.82
CA ARG A 230 6.59 -11.84 4.89
C ARG A 230 7.46 -10.75 5.49
N ALA A 231 8.76 -11.00 5.60
CA ALA A 231 9.73 -10.01 6.04
C ALA A 231 11.02 -10.18 5.24
N VAL A 232 11.54 -9.09 4.69
CA VAL A 232 12.71 -9.13 3.81
C VAL A 232 13.74 -8.07 4.20
N THR A 233 15.00 -8.45 4.02
CA THR A 233 16.17 -7.59 4.06
C THR A 233 16.72 -7.43 2.64
N THR A 234 17.11 -6.24 2.28
CA THR A 234 17.61 -5.95 0.93
C THR A 234 18.51 -4.73 0.94
N PRO A 235 19.65 -4.74 0.22
CA PRO A 235 20.47 -3.57 0.05
C PRO A 235 19.91 -2.57 -0.97
N ASP A 236 19.23 -3.06 -2.03
CA ASP A 236 18.91 -2.29 -3.23
C ASP A 236 17.50 -2.52 -3.79
N LEU A 237 16.70 -3.37 -3.17
CA LEU A 237 15.37 -3.84 -3.63
C LEU A 237 15.40 -4.67 -4.93
N MET A 238 16.53 -4.83 -5.60
CA MET A 238 16.67 -5.71 -6.77
C MET A 238 16.74 -7.17 -6.33
N THR A 239 17.59 -7.44 -5.35
CA THR A 239 17.65 -8.72 -4.65
C THR A 239 17.14 -8.56 -3.22
N ALA A 240 16.57 -9.59 -2.65
CA ALA A 240 16.14 -9.59 -1.27
C ALA A 240 16.27 -10.99 -0.66
N ASP A 241 16.65 -11.02 0.59
CA ASP A 241 16.61 -12.25 1.37
C ASP A 241 15.53 -12.14 2.45
N TRP A 242 15.01 -13.28 2.92
CA TRP A 242 14.06 -13.28 4.02
C TRP A 242 14.76 -12.90 5.34
N ALA A 243 14.11 -12.13 6.18
CA ALA A 243 14.66 -11.68 7.46
C ALA A 243 14.70 -12.85 8.46
N ARG A 244 15.81 -12.98 9.20
CA ARG A 244 15.98 -14.03 10.24
C ARG A 244 15.38 -13.53 11.56
N ILE A 245 14.06 -13.49 11.63
CA ILE A 245 13.34 -13.14 12.86
C ILE A 245 13.58 -14.24 13.90
N PRO A 246 13.92 -13.89 15.17
CA PRO A 246 14.10 -14.87 16.24
C PRO A 246 12.88 -15.79 16.37
N TYR A 247 13.10 -17.10 16.53
CA TYR A 247 12.03 -18.10 16.64
C TYR A 247 11.05 -17.82 17.77
N GLU A 248 11.56 -17.34 18.91
CA GLU A 248 10.71 -16.97 20.05
C GLU A 248 9.77 -15.81 19.72
N LEU A 249 10.25 -14.85 18.92
CA LEU A 249 9.41 -13.75 18.46
C LEU A 249 8.39 -14.22 17.43
N LEU A 250 8.77 -15.12 16.50
CA LEU A 250 7.83 -15.75 15.55
C LEU A 250 6.77 -16.56 16.31
N ALA A 251 7.16 -17.31 17.33
CA ALA A 251 6.23 -18.06 18.16
C ALA A 251 5.22 -17.15 18.87
N LYS A 252 5.69 -16.04 19.43
CA LYS A 252 4.85 -15.01 20.09
C LYS A 252 3.87 -14.38 19.08
N ILE A 253 4.36 -13.97 17.92
CA ILE A 253 3.52 -13.40 16.84
C ILE A 253 2.45 -14.39 16.42
N SER A 254 2.82 -15.65 16.18
CA SER A 254 1.90 -16.70 15.79
C SER A 254 0.82 -16.95 16.84
N ALA A 255 1.21 -17.03 18.12
CA ALA A 255 0.29 -17.22 19.21
C ALA A 255 -0.70 -16.05 19.34
N ARG A 256 -0.22 -14.81 19.24
CA ARG A 256 -1.08 -13.62 19.28
C ARG A 256 -2.06 -13.61 18.09
N ILE A 257 -1.58 -13.81 16.87
CA ILE A 257 -2.43 -13.77 15.67
C ILE A 257 -3.53 -14.85 15.77
N THR A 258 -3.20 -16.07 16.14
CA THR A 258 -4.19 -17.17 16.20
C THR A 258 -5.18 -17.02 17.35
N ASN A 259 -4.83 -16.32 18.43
CA ASN A 259 -5.71 -16.09 19.58
C ASN A 259 -6.52 -14.80 19.48
N GLU A 260 -5.97 -13.75 18.88
CA GLU A 260 -6.59 -12.42 18.87
C GLU A 260 -7.34 -12.11 17.56
N VAL A 261 -6.98 -12.78 16.44
CA VAL A 261 -7.59 -12.51 15.13
C VAL A 261 -8.66 -13.55 14.80
N ALA A 262 -9.91 -13.14 14.82
CA ALA A 262 -11.02 -14.03 14.51
C ALA A 262 -10.90 -14.65 13.10
N GLY A 263 -11.19 -15.95 12.99
CA GLY A 263 -11.15 -16.67 11.72
C GLY A 263 -9.77 -17.05 11.21
N VAL A 264 -8.71 -16.82 12.01
CA VAL A 264 -7.35 -17.29 11.74
C VAL A 264 -6.99 -18.44 12.65
N ASN A 265 -6.45 -19.52 12.07
CA ASN A 265 -6.05 -20.71 12.83
C ASN A 265 -4.64 -21.21 12.51
N ARG A 266 -3.90 -20.49 11.67
CA ARG A 266 -2.55 -20.88 11.26
C ARG A 266 -1.73 -19.67 10.86
N VAL A 267 -0.45 -19.68 11.20
CA VAL A 267 0.55 -18.71 10.73
C VAL A 267 1.67 -19.48 10.04
N ALA A 268 2.10 -18.98 8.88
CA ALA A 268 3.27 -19.44 8.14
C ALA A 268 4.26 -18.29 7.96
N TYR A 269 5.56 -18.60 7.84
CA TYR A 269 6.58 -17.60 7.52
C TYR A 269 7.18 -17.89 6.15
N ASP A 270 7.17 -16.91 5.25
CA ASP A 270 7.73 -17.04 3.92
C ASP A 270 9.24 -16.83 3.95
N VAL A 271 9.99 -17.91 3.70
CA VAL A 271 11.46 -17.97 3.71
C VAL A 271 12.06 -17.90 2.30
N THR A 272 11.31 -17.38 1.33
CA THR A 272 11.75 -17.32 -0.07
C THR A 272 12.54 -16.05 -0.34
N SER A 273 13.73 -16.20 -0.93
CA SER A 273 14.54 -15.07 -1.40
C SER A 273 14.04 -14.52 -2.74
N LYS A 274 14.42 -13.31 -3.08
CA LYS A 274 14.20 -12.71 -4.39
C LYS A 274 15.56 -12.58 -5.14
N PRO A 275 15.74 -13.22 -6.29
CA PRO A 275 14.88 -14.25 -6.88
C PRO A 275 14.89 -15.56 -6.08
N PRO A 276 14.02 -16.55 -6.33
CA PRO A 276 12.98 -16.59 -7.39
C PRO A 276 11.66 -15.92 -7.02
N GLY A 277 11.40 -15.67 -5.75
CA GLY A 277 10.19 -14.97 -5.33
C GLY A 277 10.24 -13.47 -5.62
N THR A 278 9.13 -12.79 -5.38
CA THR A 278 9.05 -11.32 -5.34
C THR A 278 8.96 -10.85 -3.89
N VAL A 279 9.01 -9.55 -3.64
CA VAL A 279 8.77 -9.01 -2.28
C VAL A 279 7.30 -9.13 -1.95
N GLU A 280 6.41 -8.51 -2.75
CA GLU A 280 4.96 -8.70 -2.64
C GLU A 280 4.56 -10.04 -3.28
N TRP A 281 3.44 -10.61 -2.84
CA TRP A 281 2.94 -11.89 -3.35
C TRP A 281 2.08 -11.76 -4.62
N GLU A 282 1.39 -10.62 -4.79
CA GLU A 282 0.64 -10.26 -6.00
C GLU A 282 1.19 -9.00 -6.65
#